data_97a2540a4d6f7ace4be078a13acf7864
#
_entry.id   97a2540a4d6f7ace4be078a13acf7864
#
_cell.length_a   1.000
_cell.length_b   1.000
_cell.length_c   1.000
_cell.angle_alpha   90.00
_cell.angle_beta   90.00
_cell.angle_gamma   90.00
#
_symmetry.space_group_name_H-M   'P 1'
#
loop_
_entity.id
_entity.type
_entity.pdbx_description
1 polymer ?
#
loop_
_entity_poly.entity_id
_entity_poly.type
_entity_poly.pdbx_seq_one_letter_code
_entity_poly.pdbx_strand_id
1 'polypeptide(L)'
;MAKKIEAIIREEKLSDVKEALRGIGIVGMNFSEVRGHGRQGGITLAGRSGTYQIDMLPRMQVNVVLSDHNVEKTIQTIRDAAKSEDGGAGDGLIFVYPVDEVVRIRTGERGTDALAYEGDIDARLAKYYAPPVSKTPEERQVVPKPEVKERSRLSRFLMKD
;
A
#
# COMPACT_ATOMS: atom_id res chain seq x y z
N MET A 1 16.98 4.42 -3.61
CA MET A 1 16.35 4.48 -2.27
C MET A 1 14.87 4.20 -2.41
N ALA A 2 14.21 3.71 -1.35
CA ALA A 2 12.77 3.50 -1.37
C ALA A 2 12.01 4.78 -0.96
N LYS A 3 10.82 4.96 -1.53
CA LYS A 3 9.90 6.06 -1.19
C LYS A 3 8.50 5.50 -1.00
N LYS A 4 7.76 6.10 -0.05
CA LYS A 4 6.32 5.88 0.09
C LYS A 4 5.59 7.07 -0.53
N ILE A 5 4.70 6.78 -1.45
CA ILE A 5 3.70 7.73 -1.93
C ILE A 5 2.41 7.47 -1.16
N GLU A 6 1.86 8.53 -0.61
CA GLU A 6 0.55 8.55 0.04
C GLU A 6 -0.30 9.60 -0.67
N ALA A 7 -1.40 9.18 -1.26
CA ALA A 7 -2.32 10.07 -1.94
C ALA A 7 -3.69 10.05 -1.26
N ILE A 8 -4.22 11.23 -0.91
CA ILE A 8 -5.60 11.38 -0.46
C ILE A 8 -6.41 11.84 -1.65
N ILE A 9 -7.37 11.03 -2.08
CA ILE A 9 -8.17 11.27 -3.28
C ILE A 9 -9.67 11.22 -2.97
N ARG A 10 -10.50 11.62 -3.91
CA ARG A 10 -11.95 11.42 -3.85
C ARG A 10 -12.26 9.93 -3.95
N GLU A 11 -13.29 9.48 -3.22
CA GLU A 11 -13.70 8.05 -3.21
C GLU A 11 -14.07 7.56 -4.62
N GLU A 12 -14.80 8.38 -5.39
CA GLU A 12 -15.22 8.06 -6.76
C GLU A 12 -14.05 7.87 -7.74
N LYS A 13 -12.87 8.39 -7.43
CA LYS A 13 -11.65 8.27 -8.25
C LYS A 13 -10.79 7.05 -7.93
N LEU A 14 -11.18 6.25 -6.94
CA LEU A 14 -10.40 5.09 -6.51
C LEU A 14 -10.17 4.09 -7.65
N SER A 15 -11.21 3.76 -8.40
CA SER A 15 -11.12 2.78 -9.50
C SER A 15 -10.18 3.27 -10.60
N ASP A 16 -10.31 4.53 -11.02
CA ASP A 16 -9.50 5.14 -12.06
C ASP A 16 -8.02 5.14 -11.67
N VAL A 17 -7.73 5.58 -10.43
CA VAL A 17 -6.36 5.61 -9.90
C VAL A 17 -5.77 4.21 -9.80
N LYS A 18 -6.54 3.23 -9.30
CA LYS A 18 -6.10 1.84 -9.21
C LYS A 18 -5.74 1.25 -10.57
N GLU A 19 -6.60 1.46 -11.57
CA GLU A 19 -6.35 0.96 -12.93
C GLU A 19 -5.15 1.65 -13.57
N ALA A 20 -5.03 2.97 -13.45
CA ALA A 20 -3.90 3.72 -13.96
C ALA A 20 -2.56 3.25 -13.34
N LEU A 21 -2.53 3.04 -12.02
CA LEU A 21 -1.35 2.53 -11.32
C LEU A 21 -0.97 1.12 -11.79
N ARG A 22 -1.95 0.24 -11.97
CA ARG A 22 -1.72 -1.09 -12.54
C ARG A 22 -1.18 -1.02 -13.96
N GLY A 23 -1.68 -0.09 -14.76
CA GLY A 23 -1.24 0.13 -16.14
C GLY A 23 0.24 0.49 -16.26
N ILE A 24 0.82 1.15 -15.28
CA ILE A 24 2.26 1.45 -15.24
C ILE A 24 3.10 0.37 -14.54
N GLY A 25 2.48 -0.71 -14.05
CA GLY A 25 3.13 -1.85 -13.42
C GLY A 25 3.26 -1.74 -11.90
N ILE A 26 2.42 -0.94 -11.22
CA ILE A 26 2.33 -0.95 -9.76
C ILE A 26 1.46 -2.15 -9.36
N VAL A 27 2.07 -3.16 -8.75
CA VAL A 27 1.39 -4.37 -8.27
C VAL A 27 1.00 -4.23 -6.79
N GLY A 28 1.92 -3.73 -5.96
CA GLY A 28 1.73 -3.59 -4.52
C GLY A 28 1.15 -2.23 -4.16
N MET A 29 -0.12 -2.18 -3.74
CA MET A 29 -0.76 -0.97 -3.23
C MET A 29 -1.78 -1.32 -2.16
N ASN A 30 -2.01 -0.41 -1.22
CA ASN A 30 -3.07 -0.56 -0.23
C ASN A 30 -3.91 0.71 -0.12
N PHE A 31 -5.14 0.54 0.36
CA PHE A 31 -6.15 1.57 0.42
C PHE A 31 -6.77 1.61 1.81
N SER A 32 -7.08 2.81 2.27
CA SER A 32 -7.80 3.03 3.52
C SER A 32 -8.85 4.11 3.31
N GLU A 33 -10.04 3.90 3.89
CA GLU A 33 -11.04 4.96 3.97
C GLU A 33 -10.63 5.97 5.04
N VAL A 34 -10.69 7.24 4.70
CA VAL A 34 -10.40 8.35 5.61
C VAL A 34 -11.49 9.41 5.50
N ARG A 35 -11.66 10.20 6.53
CA ARG A 35 -12.54 11.36 6.50
C ARG A 35 -11.70 12.62 6.57
N GLY A 36 -11.94 13.53 5.62
CA GLY A 36 -11.19 14.76 5.49
C GLY A 36 -12.07 16.01 5.61
N HIS A 37 -11.56 16.99 6.32
CA HIS A 37 -12.06 18.35 6.29
C HIS A 37 -11.00 19.23 5.61
N GLY A 38 -11.40 20.00 4.62
CA GLY A 38 -10.45 20.81 3.85
C GLY A 38 -11.11 22.04 3.21
N ARG A 39 -10.45 22.63 2.22
CA ARG A 39 -10.89 23.87 1.55
C ARG A 39 -12.30 23.80 0.97
N GLN A 40 -12.80 22.60 0.66
CA GLN A 40 -14.17 22.40 0.17
C GLN A 40 -15.23 22.75 1.22
N GLY A 41 -14.87 22.80 2.52
CA GLY A 41 -15.75 23.29 3.61
C GLY A 41 -16.95 22.39 3.92
N GLY A 42 -16.96 21.14 3.40
CA GLY A 42 -18.09 20.23 3.58
C GLY A 42 -19.21 20.42 2.55
N ILE A 43 -20.33 19.74 2.77
CA ILE A 43 -21.53 19.79 1.93
C ILE A 43 -22.73 20.16 2.81
N THR A 44 -23.49 21.13 2.37
CA THR A 44 -24.78 21.48 3.01
C THR A 44 -25.90 20.72 2.33
N LEU A 45 -26.63 19.91 3.09
CA LEU A 45 -27.77 19.16 2.60
C LEU A 45 -29.07 19.74 3.16
N ALA A 46 -30.07 19.86 2.31
CA ALA A 46 -31.42 20.25 2.71
C ALA A 46 -32.21 19.00 3.13
N GLY A 47 -32.68 18.98 4.37
CA GLY A 47 -33.57 17.95 4.90
C GLY A 47 -34.98 18.49 5.16
N ARG A 48 -35.93 17.62 5.50
CA ARG A 48 -37.31 17.99 5.82
C ARG A 48 -37.45 18.96 7.01
N SER A 49 -36.49 18.91 7.94
CA SER A 49 -36.48 19.71 9.17
C SER A 49 -35.47 20.86 9.17
N GLY A 50 -34.84 21.17 8.03
CA GLY A 50 -33.84 22.22 7.91
C GLY A 50 -32.60 21.77 7.13
N THR A 51 -31.56 22.60 7.11
CA THR A 51 -30.27 22.32 6.51
C THR A 51 -29.30 21.76 7.54
N TYR A 52 -28.51 20.74 7.15
CA TYR A 52 -27.40 20.23 7.96
C TYR A 52 -26.12 20.18 7.13
N GLN A 53 -25.01 20.39 7.79
CA GLN A 53 -23.70 20.43 7.15
C GLN A 53 -22.93 19.14 7.46
N ILE A 54 -22.41 18.51 6.42
CA ILE A 54 -21.43 17.43 6.52
C ILE A 54 -20.06 18.03 6.27
N ASP A 55 -19.28 18.24 7.30
CA ASP A 55 -17.97 18.89 7.24
C ASP A 55 -16.82 17.89 7.02
N MET A 56 -17.04 16.61 7.33
CA MET A 56 -16.09 15.51 7.15
C MET A 56 -16.49 14.63 5.96
N LEU A 57 -15.87 14.87 4.83
CA LEU A 57 -16.17 14.14 3.59
C LEU A 57 -15.39 12.82 3.51
N PRO A 58 -15.99 11.74 2.96
CA PRO A 58 -15.27 10.49 2.71
C PRO A 58 -14.17 10.71 1.66
N ARG A 59 -13.04 10.09 1.89
CA ARG A 59 -11.86 10.12 1.04
C ARG A 59 -11.18 8.76 1.06
N MET A 60 -10.38 8.49 0.03
CA MET A 60 -9.54 7.31 -0.03
C MET A 60 -8.08 7.71 0.11
N GLN A 61 -7.37 7.03 1.01
CA GLN A 61 -5.94 7.09 1.12
C GLN A 61 -5.33 5.93 0.33
N VAL A 62 -4.50 6.24 -0.64
CA VAL A 62 -3.78 5.29 -1.48
C VAL A 62 -2.32 5.30 -1.05
N ASN A 63 -1.76 4.14 -0.72
CA ASN A 63 -0.36 3.99 -0.34
C ASN A 63 0.36 3.07 -1.31
N VAL A 64 1.52 3.51 -1.79
CA VAL A 64 2.43 2.74 -2.64
C VAL A 64 3.84 2.94 -2.13
N VAL A 65 4.61 1.85 -2.04
CA VAL A 65 6.06 1.91 -1.75
C VAL A 65 6.80 1.42 -3.00
N LEU A 66 7.75 2.21 -3.46
CA LEU A 66 8.47 1.96 -4.70
C LEU A 66 9.88 2.57 -4.68
N SER A 67 10.68 2.25 -5.69
CA SER A 67 11.98 2.87 -5.91
C SER A 67 11.84 4.36 -6.26
N ASP A 68 12.76 5.20 -5.79
CA ASP A 68 12.82 6.63 -6.08
C ASP A 68 12.83 6.95 -7.58
N HIS A 69 13.38 6.09 -8.42
CA HIS A 69 13.38 6.24 -9.88
C HIS A 69 11.97 6.28 -10.50
N ASN A 70 10.99 5.67 -9.86
CA ASN A 70 9.62 5.56 -10.37
C ASN A 70 8.65 6.56 -9.73
N VAL A 71 9.12 7.38 -8.78
CA VAL A 71 8.28 8.31 -8.01
C VAL A 71 7.56 9.31 -8.90
N GLU A 72 8.30 10.01 -9.77
CA GLU A 72 7.72 11.07 -10.60
C GLU A 72 6.67 10.52 -11.56
N LYS A 73 6.94 9.38 -12.20
CA LYS A 73 5.98 8.70 -13.07
C LYS A 73 4.71 8.32 -12.31
N THR A 74 4.86 7.82 -11.08
CA THR A 74 3.72 7.41 -10.24
C THR A 74 2.90 8.62 -9.79
N ILE A 75 3.55 9.73 -9.39
CA ILE A 75 2.89 10.98 -9.04
C ILE A 75 2.05 11.48 -10.21
N GLN A 76 2.65 11.54 -11.41
CA GLN A 76 1.96 12.00 -12.60
C GLN A 76 0.74 11.13 -12.92
N THR A 77 0.90 9.80 -12.83
CA THR A 77 -0.19 8.84 -13.06
C THR A 77 -1.35 9.05 -12.08
N ILE A 78 -1.05 9.19 -10.77
CA ILE A 78 -2.09 9.44 -9.76
C ILE A 78 -2.78 10.78 -10.03
N ARG A 79 -2.02 11.83 -10.31
CA ARG A 79 -2.54 13.16 -10.56
C ARG A 79 -3.49 13.21 -11.75
N ASP A 80 -3.12 12.56 -12.84
CA ASP A 80 -3.94 12.56 -14.07
C ASP A 80 -5.22 11.75 -13.89
N ALA A 81 -5.17 10.62 -13.14
CA ALA A 81 -6.34 9.80 -12.87
C ALA A 81 -7.27 10.38 -11.78
N ALA A 82 -6.71 11.07 -10.77
CA ALA A 82 -7.46 11.59 -9.64
C ALA A 82 -8.10 12.97 -9.91
N LYS A 83 -7.61 13.69 -10.91
CA LYS A 83 -8.09 15.03 -11.24
C LYS A 83 -9.54 14.99 -11.69
N SER A 84 -10.35 15.91 -11.16
CA SER A 84 -11.73 16.12 -11.62
C SER A 84 -11.76 16.98 -12.90
N GLU A 85 -12.75 16.75 -13.74
CA GLU A 85 -12.91 17.48 -15.03
C GLU A 85 -13.22 18.96 -14.82
N ASP A 86 -13.94 19.28 -13.77
CA ASP A 86 -14.34 20.64 -13.41
C ASP A 86 -13.23 21.48 -12.77
N GLY A 87 -12.07 20.86 -12.49
CA GLY A 87 -10.95 21.53 -11.83
C GLY A 87 -11.28 22.03 -10.42
N GLY A 88 -12.32 21.45 -9.82
CA GLY A 88 -12.85 21.84 -8.51
C GLY A 88 -11.87 21.63 -7.35
N ALA A 89 -12.06 22.40 -6.29
CA ALA A 89 -11.33 22.18 -5.06
C ALA A 89 -11.65 20.78 -4.48
N GLY A 90 -10.65 20.12 -3.91
CA GLY A 90 -10.86 18.87 -3.17
C GLY A 90 -10.44 17.61 -3.91
N ASP A 91 -9.69 17.69 -5.01
CA ASP A 91 -9.12 16.52 -5.70
C ASP A 91 -8.11 15.76 -4.85
N GLY A 92 -7.58 16.40 -3.81
CA GLY A 92 -6.71 15.77 -2.84
C GLY A 92 -5.28 16.26 -2.87
N LEU A 93 -4.40 15.49 -2.24
CA LEU A 93 -2.98 15.78 -2.09
C LEU A 93 -2.16 14.51 -2.22
N ILE A 94 -0.93 14.65 -2.69
CA ILE A 94 0.04 13.56 -2.76
C ILE A 94 1.22 13.93 -1.86
N PHE A 95 1.60 13.01 -1.00
CA PHE A 95 2.76 13.12 -0.10
C PHE A 95 3.80 12.09 -0.50
N VAL A 96 5.07 12.45 -0.41
CA VAL A 96 6.19 11.55 -0.66
C VAL A 96 7.10 11.52 0.55
N TYR A 97 7.27 10.33 1.11
CA TYR A 97 8.10 10.13 2.29
C TYR A 97 9.34 9.29 1.93
N PRO A 98 10.49 9.58 2.53
CA PRO A 98 11.61 8.64 2.51
C PRO A 98 11.23 7.38 3.31
N VAL A 99 11.66 6.22 2.84
CA VAL A 99 11.55 4.96 3.56
C VAL A 99 12.98 4.48 3.81
N ASP A 100 13.35 4.42 5.08
CA ASP A 100 14.72 4.07 5.47
C ASP A 100 15.02 2.62 5.14
N GLU A 101 14.06 1.72 5.39
CA GLU A 101 14.22 0.31 5.10
C GLU A 101 12.91 -0.34 4.66
N VAL A 102 13.01 -1.29 3.73
CA VAL A 102 11.94 -2.21 3.33
C VAL A 102 12.43 -3.64 3.53
N VAL A 103 11.61 -4.47 4.15
CA VAL A 103 11.93 -5.89 4.36
C VAL A 103 10.75 -6.73 3.87
N ARG A 104 11.01 -7.67 2.98
CA ARG A 104 10.00 -8.62 2.52
C ARG A 104 9.81 -9.72 3.55
N ILE A 105 8.63 -9.81 4.16
CA ILE A 105 8.36 -10.74 5.27
C ILE A 105 8.66 -12.19 4.88
N ARG A 106 8.29 -12.62 3.68
CA ARG A 106 8.41 -14.01 3.24
C ARG A 106 9.86 -14.46 3.04
N THR A 107 10.71 -13.59 2.50
CA THR A 107 12.07 -13.95 2.05
C THR A 107 13.19 -13.30 2.86
N GLY A 108 12.87 -12.23 3.61
CA GLY A 108 13.85 -11.44 4.34
C GLY A 108 14.69 -10.51 3.44
N GLU A 109 14.38 -10.40 2.15
CA GLU A 109 15.03 -9.45 1.25
C GLU A 109 14.84 -8.03 1.74
N ARG A 110 15.85 -7.17 1.50
CA ARG A 110 15.90 -5.81 2.04
C ARG A 110 16.09 -4.76 0.94
N GLY A 111 15.72 -3.53 1.24
CA GLY A 111 15.90 -2.38 0.36
C GLY A 111 15.10 -2.50 -0.92
N THR A 112 15.69 -2.12 -2.06
CA THR A 112 15.03 -2.17 -3.38
C THR A 112 14.72 -3.59 -3.85
N ASP A 113 15.49 -4.59 -3.43
CA ASP A 113 15.25 -6.00 -3.79
C ASP A 113 13.94 -6.51 -3.16
N ALA A 114 13.59 -5.98 -1.99
CA ALA A 114 12.31 -6.28 -1.35
C ALA A 114 11.10 -5.74 -2.12
N LEU A 115 11.28 -4.76 -3.00
CA LEU A 115 10.23 -4.15 -3.82
C LEU A 115 10.09 -4.80 -5.20
N ALA A 116 11.13 -5.48 -5.68
CA ALA A 116 11.17 -6.07 -7.02
C ALA A 116 10.30 -7.34 -7.10
N TYR A 117 9.13 -7.23 -7.75
CA TYR A 117 8.26 -8.35 -8.10
C TYR A 117 8.24 -8.55 -9.62
N GLU A 118 8.03 -9.78 -10.07
CA GLU A 118 7.82 -10.05 -11.48
C GLU A 118 6.58 -9.29 -11.98
N GLY A 119 6.77 -8.51 -13.05
CA GLY A 119 5.72 -7.65 -13.61
C GLY A 119 5.53 -6.30 -12.92
N ASP A 120 6.23 -6.04 -11.80
CA ASP A 120 6.20 -4.74 -11.12
C ASP A 120 7.07 -3.70 -11.83
N ILE A 121 6.75 -2.42 -11.61
CA ILE A 121 7.51 -1.28 -12.16
C ILE A 121 8.97 -1.30 -11.70
N ASP A 122 9.25 -1.81 -10.49
CA ASP A 122 10.58 -1.92 -9.92
C ASP A 122 11.34 -3.16 -10.41
N ALA A 123 10.66 -4.18 -10.95
CA ALA A 123 11.30 -5.38 -11.50
C ALA A 123 12.27 -5.07 -12.65
N ARG A 124 12.00 -4.01 -13.42
CA ARG A 124 12.87 -3.57 -14.51
C ARG A 124 14.21 -3.04 -14.01
N LEU A 125 14.26 -2.52 -12.79
CA LEU A 125 15.49 -2.01 -12.18
C LEU A 125 16.32 -3.13 -11.56
N ALA A 126 15.70 -4.15 -10.98
CA ALA A 126 16.39 -5.32 -10.44
C ALA A 126 17.29 -6.01 -11.47
N LYS A 127 16.89 -5.99 -12.75
CA LYS A 127 17.69 -6.55 -13.84
C LYS A 127 18.98 -5.77 -14.14
N TYR A 128 19.05 -4.48 -13.78
CA TYR A 128 20.23 -3.63 -13.99
C TYR A 128 21.13 -3.54 -12.75
N TYR A 129 20.59 -3.83 -11.56
CA TYR A 129 21.29 -3.71 -10.28
C TYR A 129 21.39 -5.02 -9.51
N ALA A 130 21.09 -6.16 -10.15
CA ALA A 130 21.27 -7.45 -9.49
C ALA A 130 22.75 -7.62 -9.13
N PRO A 131 23.12 -7.68 -7.83
CA PRO A 131 24.44 -8.11 -7.45
C PRO A 131 24.65 -9.52 -7.98
N PRO A 132 25.86 -9.92 -8.32
CA PRO A 132 26.13 -11.26 -8.81
C PRO A 132 25.57 -12.29 -7.83
N VAL A 133 24.78 -13.21 -8.37
CA VAL A 133 24.11 -14.28 -7.61
C VAL A 133 25.16 -15.10 -6.88
N SER A 134 25.44 -14.75 -5.64
CA SER A 134 26.23 -15.57 -4.74
C SER A 134 25.28 -16.34 -3.84
N LYS A 135 24.83 -17.48 -4.30
CA LYS A 135 24.51 -18.70 -3.51
C LYS A 135 23.77 -19.68 -4.40
N THR A 136 24.43 -20.76 -4.70
CA THR A 136 23.88 -21.96 -5.31
C THR A 136 22.73 -22.55 -4.49
N PRO A 137 21.76 -23.24 -5.14
CA PRO A 137 20.59 -23.82 -4.48
C PRO A 137 20.90 -24.80 -3.32
N GLU A 138 22.12 -25.27 -3.21
CA GLU A 138 22.55 -26.25 -2.21
C GLU A 138 22.82 -25.68 -0.80
N GLU A 139 22.91 -24.34 -0.65
CA GLU A 139 23.17 -23.72 0.66
C GLU A 139 21.91 -23.23 1.42
N ARG A 140 20.74 -23.60 0.97
CA ARG A 140 19.52 -23.41 1.78
C ARG A 140 19.43 -24.55 2.80
N GLN A 141 20.15 -24.44 3.90
CA GLN A 141 19.91 -25.29 5.06
C GLN A 141 18.42 -25.18 5.42
N VAL A 142 17.76 -26.32 5.26
CA VAL A 142 16.39 -26.54 5.73
C VAL A 142 16.42 -26.35 7.24
N VAL A 143 15.89 -25.25 7.73
CA VAL A 143 15.63 -25.08 9.16
C VAL A 143 14.56 -26.11 9.53
N PRO A 144 14.85 -27.13 10.35
CA PRO A 144 13.85 -28.12 10.73
C PRO A 144 12.70 -27.42 11.47
N LYS A 145 11.46 -27.72 11.08
CA LYS A 145 10.28 -27.27 11.81
C LYS A 145 10.41 -27.71 13.27
N PRO A 146 10.14 -26.82 14.25
CA PRO A 146 10.09 -27.24 15.65
C PRO A 146 8.98 -28.30 15.80
N GLU A 147 9.35 -29.47 16.33
CA GLU A 147 8.40 -30.50 16.72
C GLU A 147 7.39 -29.92 17.71
N VAL A 148 6.12 -29.88 17.31
CA VAL A 148 5.01 -29.57 18.21
C VAL A 148 4.88 -30.78 19.15
N LYS A 149 5.44 -30.69 20.34
CA LYS A 149 5.18 -31.67 21.40
C LYS A 149 3.70 -31.60 21.75
N GLU A 150 3.00 -32.64 21.34
CA GLU A 150 1.62 -32.93 21.68
C GLU A 150 1.44 -32.91 23.21
N ARG A 151 0.73 -31.94 23.74
CA ARG A 151 0.33 -31.88 25.16
C ARG A 151 -0.81 -32.88 25.41
N SER A 152 -0.49 -34.16 25.39
CA SER A 152 -1.32 -35.21 25.95
C SER A 152 -0.96 -35.41 27.41
N ARG A 153 -1.63 -34.74 28.34
CA ARG A 153 -1.77 -35.11 29.77
C ARG A 153 -2.47 -34.00 30.55
N LEU A 154 -3.78 -33.83 30.32
CA LEU A 154 -4.63 -33.18 31.31
C LEU A 154 -6.10 -33.68 31.18
N SER A 155 -6.26 -34.99 31.19
CA SER A 155 -7.58 -35.61 31.36
C SER A 155 -7.51 -36.75 32.39
N ARG A 156 -7.00 -36.47 33.60
CA ARG A 156 -6.99 -37.47 34.69
C ARG A 156 -7.05 -36.81 36.07
N PHE A 157 -7.86 -35.78 36.24
CA PHE A 157 -8.02 -35.21 37.58
C PHE A 157 -9.39 -34.51 37.79
N LEU A 158 -10.46 -35.12 37.31
CA LEU A 158 -11.83 -34.76 37.71
C LEU A 158 -12.73 -35.99 37.60
N MET A 159 -12.48 -37.01 38.43
CA MET A 159 -13.43 -38.00 38.86
C MET A 159 -12.89 -38.68 40.10
N LYS A 160 -13.13 -38.12 41.27
CA LYS A 160 -13.33 -38.84 42.55
C LYS A 160 -13.93 -37.87 43.58
N ASP A 161 -15.10 -38.28 44.00
CA ASP A 161 -15.92 -37.94 45.15
C ASP A 161 -16.69 -36.60 45.06
#